data_62cf57ee9c057e7acf50b04140f3e0cb
#
_entry.id   62cf57ee9c057e7acf50b04140f3e0cb
#
_cell.length_a   1.000
_cell.length_b   1.000
_cell.length_c   1.000
_cell.angle_alpha   90.00
_cell.angle_beta   90.00
_cell.angle_gamma   90.00
#
_symmetry.space_group_name_H-M   'P 1'
#
loop_
_entity.id
_entity.type
_entity.pdbx_description
1 polymer ?
#
loop_
_entity_poly.entity_id
_entity_poly.type
_entity_poly.pdbx_seq_one_letter_code
_entity_poly.pdbx_strand_id
1 'polypeptide(L)'
;YYGAWRAMEELYAEGKVRAIGVDNFTQDRLADFLFWNKVKPAVNLLECNTFFQRENERTYLEREGIQMQAWSPLAAGQGKLFENETLCAIANAHSKSVAQVVLRWLVQRNIVPLVKSANPRRMKENLDIFDFALTDAEMQQIAALDTGHSCFGSRDTAEKVHAFLDAACSYQV
;
A
#
# COMPACT_ATOMS: atom_id res chain seq x y z
N TYR A 1 -14.99 -13.92 -6.56
CA TYR A 1 -13.81 -14.10 -5.71
C TYR A 1 -13.99 -15.06 -4.53
N TYR A 2 -15.22 -15.31 -4.02
CA TYR A 2 -15.45 -16.29 -2.94
C TYR A 2 -15.04 -17.73 -3.31
N GLY A 3 -15.32 -18.17 -4.55
CA GLY A 3 -14.90 -19.48 -5.03
C GLY A 3 -13.37 -19.64 -5.08
N ALA A 4 -12.66 -18.59 -5.54
CA ALA A 4 -11.21 -18.57 -5.54
C ALA A 4 -10.64 -18.62 -4.12
N TRP A 5 -11.28 -17.92 -3.17
CA TRP A 5 -10.85 -17.94 -1.78
C TRP A 5 -10.98 -19.32 -1.15
N ARG A 6 -12.07 -20.02 -1.38
CA ARG A 6 -12.27 -21.41 -0.89
C ARG A 6 -11.19 -22.34 -1.39
N ALA A 7 -10.82 -22.25 -2.67
CA ALA A 7 -9.69 -23.02 -3.21
C ALA A 7 -8.35 -22.66 -2.53
N MET A 8 -8.14 -21.39 -2.20
CA MET A 8 -6.95 -20.99 -1.42
C MET A 8 -7.00 -21.48 0.02
N GLU A 9 -8.18 -21.51 0.65
CA GLU A 9 -8.36 -22.11 1.99
C GLU A 9 -8.01 -23.60 1.99
N GLU A 10 -8.36 -24.34 0.94
CA GLU A 10 -7.99 -25.76 0.77
C GLU A 10 -6.47 -25.91 0.68
N LEU A 11 -5.79 -25.10 -0.15
CA LEU A 11 -4.34 -25.11 -0.27
C LEU A 11 -3.63 -24.73 1.04
N TYR A 12 -4.22 -23.80 1.79
CA TYR A 12 -3.73 -23.42 3.12
C TYR A 12 -3.89 -24.56 4.12
N ALA A 13 -5.05 -25.22 4.15
CA ALA A 13 -5.31 -26.37 5.03
C ALA A 13 -4.41 -27.58 4.70
N GLU A 14 -4.06 -27.78 3.44
CA GLU A 14 -3.11 -28.81 2.99
C GLU A 14 -1.63 -28.44 3.27
N GLY A 15 -1.36 -27.24 3.81
CA GLY A 15 0.00 -26.76 4.08
C GLY A 15 0.82 -26.40 2.82
N LYS A 16 0.19 -26.33 1.64
CA LYS A 16 0.85 -25.97 0.38
C LYS A 16 1.22 -24.48 0.33
N VAL A 17 0.47 -23.64 1.04
CA VAL A 17 0.77 -22.22 1.23
C VAL A 17 0.76 -21.86 2.71
N ARG A 18 1.60 -20.93 3.13
CA ARG A 18 1.72 -20.52 4.54
C ARG A 18 0.78 -19.39 4.93
N ALA A 19 0.32 -18.63 3.97
CA ALA A 19 -0.59 -17.51 4.16
C ALA A 19 -1.32 -17.23 2.85
N ILE A 20 -2.54 -16.69 2.98
CA ILE A 20 -3.35 -16.21 1.86
C ILE A 20 -3.77 -14.78 2.15
N GLY A 21 -3.95 -13.96 1.13
CA GLY A 21 -4.25 -12.54 1.25
C GLY A 21 -5.18 -12.02 0.17
N VAL A 22 -5.60 -10.78 0.34
CA VAL A 22 -6.48 -10.07 -0.61
C VAL A 22 -5.81 -8.79 -1.10
N ASP A 23 -6.31 -8.25 -2.20
CA ASP A 23 -5.84 -7.03 -2.83
C ASP A 23 -7.01 -6.07 -3.10
N ASN A 24 -6.85 -4.82 -2.73
CA ASN A 24 -7.82 -3.74 -2.92
C ASN A 24 -9.21 -4.01 -2.30
N PHE A 25 -9.25 -4.67 -1.15
CA PHE A 25 -10.49 -4.82 -0.39
C PHE A 25 -10.69 -3.59 0.50
N THR A 26 -11.77 -2.85 0.23
CA THR A 26 -12.26 -1.77 1.10
C THR A 26 -12.86 -2.35 2.39
N GLN A 27 -13.08 -1.51 3.42
CA GLN A 27 -13.56 -1.97 4.73
C GLN A 27 -14.89 -2.73 4.65
N ASP A 28 -15.85 -2.19 3.89
CA ASP A 28 -17.16 -2.80 3.68
C ASP A 28 -17.06 -4.18 3.01
N ARG A 29 -16.26 -4.27 1.94
CA ARG A 29 -16.00 -5.53 1.24
C ARG A 29 -15.27 -6.53 2.14
N LEU A 30 -14.30 -6.06 2.92
CA LEU A 30 -13.55 -6.94 3.81
C LEU A 30 -14.41 -7.44 4.96
N ALA A 31 -15.28 -6.60 5.53
CA ALA A 31 -16.22 -7.00 6.58
C ALA A 31 -17.15 -8.13 6.12
N ASP A 32 -17.78 -7.96 4.94
CA ASP A 32 -18.59 -9.03 4.31
C ASP A 32 -17.76 -10.29 4.07
N PHE A 33 -16.56 -10.13 3.55
CA PHE A 33 -15.65 -11.23 3.24
C PHE A 33 -15.24 -12.03 4.49
N LEU A 34 -14.92 -11.37 5.59
CA LEU A 34 -14.54 -11.98 6.86
C LEU A 34 -15.70 -12.77 7.49
N PHE A 35 -16.94 -12.32 7.27
CA PHE A 35 -18.12 -12.99 7.79
C PHE A 35 -18.36 -14.36 7.14
N TRP A 36 -18.09 -14.47 5.83
CA TRP A 36 -18.44 -15.67 5.05
C TRP A 36 -17.31 -16.67 4.85
N ASN A 37 -16.08 -16.34 5.23
CA ASN A 37 -14.91 -17.20 5.01
C ASN A 37 -14.30 -17.66 6.34
N LYS A 38 -13.71 -18.86 6.33
CA LYS A 38 -13.15 -19.50 7.53
C LYS A 38 -11.75 -19.01 7.87
N VAL A 39 -10.94 -18.80 6.84
CA VAL A 39 -9.56 -18.33 7.01
C VAL A 39 -9.52 -16.83 6.77
N LYS A 40 -9.04 -16.10 7.77
CA LYS A 40 -8.83 -14.65 7.67
C LYS A 40 -7.64 -14.36 6.75
N PRO A 41 -7.72 -13.37 5.86
CA PRO A 41 -6.56 -12.93 5.09
C PRO A 41 -5.42 -12.50 6.01
N ALA A 42 -4.21 -12.96 5.72
CA ALA A 42 -3.01 -12.52 6.45
C ALA A 42 -2.63 -11.09 6.07
N VAL A 43 -2.92 -10.69 4.83
CA VAL A 43 -2.58 -9.36 4.29
C VAL A 43 -3.72 -8.81 3.44
N ASN A 44 -3.83 -7.48 3.42
CA ASN A 44 -4.57 -6.73 2.40
C ASN A 44 -3.63 -5.73 1.74
N LEU A 45 -3.44 -5.86 0.43
CA LEU A 45 -2.60 -4.99 -0.38
C LEU A 45 -3.44 -3.81 -0.87
N LEU A 46 -3.07 -2.59 -0.49
CA LEU A 46 -3.79 -1.35 -0.83
C LEU A 46 -2.86 -0.31 -1.43
N GLU A 47 -3.38 0.59 -2.29
CA GLU A 47 -2.66 1.81 -2.60
C GLU A 47 -2.41 2.57 -1.30
N CYS A 48 -1.15 2.85 -0.99
CA CYS A 48 -0.82 3.71 0.13
C CYS A 48 0.51 4.43 -0.15
N ASN A 49 0.44 5.74 -0.10
CA ASN A 49 1.57 6.66 -0.26
C ASN A 49 1.31 7.93 0.55
N THR A 50 2.21 8.90 0.54
CA THR A 50 2.10 10.11 1.36
C THR A 50 0.92 11.01 1.00
N PHE A 51 0.36 10.88 -0.22
CA PHE A 51 -0.80 11.65 -0.68
C PHE A 51 -2.12 10.90 -0.52
N PHE A 52 -2.07 9.58 -0.28
CA PHE A 52 -3.23 8.75 -0.03
C PHE A 52 -2.90 7.72 1.07
N GLN A 53 -3.11 8.13 2.32
CA GLN A 53 -2.51 7.48 3.48
C GLN A 53 -3.33 6.34 4.08
N ARG A 54 -4.60 6.21 3.70
CA ARG A 54 -5.47 5.08 4.10
C ARG A 54 -5.57 4.86 5.61
N GLU A 55 -5.63 5.92 6.40
CA GLU A 55 -5.60 5.81 7.87
C GLU A 55 -6.79 5.00 8.43
N ASN A 56 -7.97 5.19 7.86
CA ASN A 56 -9.16 4.44 8.28
C ASN A 56 -9.00 2.94 7.97
N GLU A 57 -8.52 2.59 6.77
CA GLU A 57 -8.26 1.20 6.39
C GLU A 57 -7.15 0.61 7.23
N ARG A 58 -6.07 1.35 7.49
CA ARG A 58 -4.98 0.90 8.34
C ARG A 58 -5.47 0.52 9.73
N THR A 59 -6.23 1.42 10.37
CA THR A 59 -6.78 1.19 11.72
C THR A 59 -7.74 0.00 11.73
N TYR A 60 -8.57 -0.15 10.70
CA TYR A 60 -9.48 -1.29 10.58
C TYR A 60 -8.70 -2.61 10.44
N LEU A 61 -7.71 -2.66 9.55
CA LEU A 61 -6.89 -3.85 9.32
C LEU A 61 -6.11 -4.24 10.58
N GLU A 62 -5.55 -3.27 11.30
CA GLU A 62 -4.85 -3.49 12.57
C GLU A 62 -5.76 -4.12 13.62
N ARG A 63 -6.99 -3.62 13.77
CA ARG A 63 -8.01 -4.19 14.67
C ARG A 63 -8.36 -5.63 14.30
N GLU A 64 -8.44 -5.92 12.98
CA GLU A 64 -8.72 -7.27 12.49
C GLU A 64 -7.49 -8.20 12.51
N GLY A 65 -6.31 -7.71 12.85
CA GLY A 65 -5.07 -8.49 12.83
C GLY A 65 -4.61 -8.85 11.41
N ILE A 66 -4.93 -8.01 10.42
CA ILE A 66 -4.56 -8.17 9.02
C ILE A 66 -3.44 -7.20 8.69
N GLN A 67 -2.32 -7.68 8.16
CA GLN A 67 -1.20 -6.83 7.80
C GLN A 67 -1.51 -6.01 6.55
N MET A 68 -1.42 -4.69 6.65
CA MET A 68 -1.48 -3.82 5.49
C MET A 68 -0.18 -3.87 4.70
N GLN A 69 -0.31 -4.05 3.37
CA GLN A 69 0.79 -3.87 2.42
C GLN A 69 0.46 -2.69 1.50
N ALA A 70 1.46 -1.89 1.16
CA ALA A 70 1.30 -0.71 0.31
C ALA A 70 1.79 -1.00 -1.12
N TRP A 71 0.91 -0.98 -2.11
CA TRP A 71 1.34 -0.87 -3.49
C TRP A 71 1.47 0.60 -3.89
N SER A 72 2.33 0.87 -4.87
CA SER A 72 2.73 2.22 -5.29
C SER A 72 3.12 3.14 -4.11
N PRO A 73 3.97 2.70 -3.18
CA PRO A 73 4.36 3.50 -2.03
C PRO A 73 5.02 4.82 -2.41
N LEU A 74 5.63 4.89 -3.60
CA LEU A 74 6.25 6.10 -4.16
C LEU A 74 5.35 6.78 -5.21
N ALA A 75 4.03 6.53 -5.18
CA ALA A 75 3.01 7.11 -6.07
C ALA A 75 3.36 7.03 -7.57
N ALA A 76 4.24 6.12 -7.99
CA ALA A 76 4.85 6.08 -9.34
C ALA A 76 5.45 7.44 -9.78
N GLY A 77 5.88 8.28 -8.83
CA GLY A 77 6.40 9.63 -9.07
C GLY A 77 5.32 10.68 -9.34
N GLN A 78 4.04 10.32 -9.25
CA GLN A 78 2.94 11.27 -9.43
C GLN A 78 2.90 12.31 -8.29
N GLY A 79 2.14 13.38 -8.50
CA GLY A 79 2.00 14.46 -7.51
C GLY A 79 3.31 15.18 -7.19
N LYS A 80 4.34 15.06 -8.06
CA LYS A 80 5.69 15.59 -7.82
C LYS A 80 6.28 15.11 -6.48
N LEU A 81 6.03 13.86 -6.11
CA LEU A 81 6.44 13.29 -4.83
C LEU A 81 7.93 13.57 -4.53
N PHE A 82 8.80 13.40 -5.50
CA PHE A 82 10.24 13.59 -5.32
C PHE A 82 10.69 15.06 -5.27
N GLU A 83 9.78 15.99 -5.58
CA GLU A 83 10.00 17.44 -5.55
C GLU A 83 9.22 18.11 -4.41
N ASN A 84 8.45 17.34 -3.62
CA ASN A 84 7.66 17.87 -2.52
C ASN A 84 8.58 18.48 -1.45
N GLU A 85 8.38 19.76 -1.13
CA GLU A 85 9.24 20.54 -0.26
C GLU A 85 9.38 19.92 1.15
N THR A 86 8.27 19.46 1.73
CA THR A 86 8.27 18.81 3.05
C THR A 86 9.11 17.54 3.03
N LEU A 87 8.89 16.67 2.04
CA LEU A 87 9.63 15.41 1.92
C LEU A 87 11.11 15.65 1.64
N CYS A 88 11.45 16.67 0.81
CA CYS A 88 12.83 17.07 0.54
C CYS A 88 13.52 17.62 1.78
N ALA A 89 12.85 18.43 2.58
CA ALA A 89 13.41 18.98 3.82
C ALA A 89 13.73 17.87 4.83
N ILE A 90 12.80 16.92 5.03
CA ILE A 90 13.02 15.76 5.89
C ILE A 90 14.16 14.89 5.35
N ALA A 91 14.18 14.60 4.06
CA ALA A 91 15.23 13.81 3.42
C ALA A 91 16.63 14.43 3.65
N ASN A 92 16.75 15.73 3.47
CA ASN A 92 18.00 16.47 3.71
C ASN A 92 18.42 16.40 5.19
N ALA A 93 17.50 16.55 6.14
CA ALA A 93 17.79 16.48 7.58
C ALA A 93 18.38 15.11 7.98
N HIS A 94 17.93 14.02 7.34
CA HIS A 94 18.43 12.67 7.59
C HIS A 94 19.56 12.24 6.65
N SER A 95 20.00 13.08 5.70
CA SER A 95 20.96 12.70 4.64
C SER A 95 20.48 11.47 3.85
N LYS A 96 19.18 11.37 3.60
CA LYS A 96 18.52 10.29 2.87
C LYS A 96 17.82 10.82 1.62
N SER A 97 17.40 9.92 0.73
CA SER A 97 16.55 10.27 -0.39
C SER A 97 15.07 10.37 0.04
N VAL A 98 14.27 11.11 -0.74
CA VAL A 98 12.81 11.16 -0.54
C VAL A 98 12.20 9.75 -0.56
N ALA A 99 12.68 8.86 -1.44
CA ALA A 99 12.22 7.48 -1.47
C ALA A 99 12.45 6.76 -0.12
N GLN A 100 13.64 6.90 0.47
CA GLN A 100 13.95 6.30 1.76
C GLN A 100 13.07 6.87 2.89
N VAL A 101 12.82 8.18 2.90
CA VAL A 101 11.92 8.82 3.87
C VAL A 101 10.50 8.25 3.76
N VAL A 102 9.95 8.15 2.56
CA VAL A 102 8.59 7.60 2.35
C VAL A 102 8.51 6.13 2.76
N LEU A 103 9.51 5.33 2.41
CA LEU A 103 9.53 3.92 2.79
C LEU A 103 9.69 3.75 4.31
N ARG A 104 10.52 4.57 4.95
CA ARG A 104 10.67 4.58 6.41
C ARG A 104 9.38 4.99 7.11
N TRP A 105 8.69 6.01 6.60
CA TRP A 105 7.39 6.46 7.10
C TRP A 105 6.35 5.34 7.07
N LEU A 106 6.26 4.56 5.98
CA LEU A 106 5.35 3.41 5.90
C LEU A 106 5.69 2.35 6.94
N VAL A 107 6.98 2.00 7.06
CA VAL A 107 7.44 1.00 8.05
C VAL A 107 7.14 1.43 9.47
N GLN A 108 7.32 2.72 9.82
CA GLN A 108 6.98 3.24 11.15
C GLN A 108 5.48 3.23 11.46
N ARG A 109 4.64 3.20 10.42
CA ARG A 109 3.19 3.01 10.53
C ARG A 109 2.77 1.52 10.50
N ASN A 110 3.72 0.60 10.64
CA ASN A 110 3.48 -0.84 10.52
C ASN A 110 2.86 -1.25 9.18
N ILE A 111 3.24 -0.60 8.09
CA ILE A 111 2.81 -0.91 6.72
C ILE A 111 4.00 -1.48 5.96
N VAL A 112 3.81 -2.60 5.28
CA VAL A 112 4.85 -3.23 4.44
C VAL A 112 4.85 -2.61 3.04
N PRO A 113 5.85 -1.80 2.65
CA PRO A 113 5.90 -1.21 1.32
C PRO A 113 6.37 -2.23 0.28
N LEU A 114 5.65 -2.31 -0.84
CA LEU A 114 6.06 -3.10 -2.00
C LEU A 114 6.65 -2.18 -3.07
N VAL A 115 7.96 -2.25 -3.25
CA VAL A 115 8.69 -1.45 -4.22
C VAL A 115 9.28 -2.32 -5.32
N LYS A 116 9.22 -1.82 -6.56
CA LYS A 116 9.85 -2.45 -7.72
C LYS A 116 10.99 -1.57 -8.23
N SER A 117 12.15 -2.15 -8.42
CA SER A 117 13.23 -1.52 -9.15
C SER A 117 14.03 -2.58 -9.94
N ALA A 118 14.46 -2.22 -11.16
CA ALA A 118 15.44 -2.98 -11.91
C ALA A 118 16.86 -2.38 -11.78
N ASN A 119 17.01 -1.25 -11.07
CA ASN A 119 18.29 -0.61 -10.84
C ASN A 119 18.88 -1.10 -9.50
N PRO A 120 20.05 -1.79 -9.53
CA PRO A 120 20.66 -2.34 -8.32
C PRO A 120 20.94 -1.30 -7.22
N ARG A 121 21.34 -0.08 -7.61
CA ARG A 121 21.57 1.01 -6.66
C ARG A 121 20.28 1.39 -5.94
N ARG A 122 19.17 1.59 -6.67
CA ARG A 122 17.88 1.90 -6.05
C ARG A 122 17.34 0.75 -5.19
N MET A 123 17.60 -0.51 -5.59
CA MET A 123 17.23 -1.67 -4.77
C MET A 123 17.93 -1.63 -3.41
N LYS A 124 19.23 -1.32 -3.38
CA LYS A 124 20.00 -1.15 -2.16
C LYS A 124 19.47 0.04 -1.34
N GLU A 125 19.27 1.21 -1.96
CA GLU A 125 18.74 2.41 -1.31
C GLU A 125 17.36 2.17 -0.68
N ASN A 126 16.46 1.46 -1.37
CA ASN A 126 15.12 1.14 -0.86
C ASN A 126 15.16 0.24 0.39
N LEU A 127 16.22 -0.56 0.57
CA LEU A 127 16.40 -1.41 1.74
C LEU A 127 17.14 -0.68 2.87
N ASP A 128 17.91 0.36 2.55
CA ASP A 128 18.73 1.13 3.49
C ASP A 128 17.90 2.21 4.21
N ILE A 129 16.90 1.74 5.00
CA ILE A 129 15.90 2.57 5.70
C ILE A 129 15.79 2.27 7.19
N PHE A 130 16.66 1.41 7.73
CA PHE A 130 16.56 0.95 9.12
C PHE A 130 17.58 1.61 10.05
N ASP A 131 18.48 2.43 9.52
CA ASP A 131 19.54 3.13 10.24
C ASP A 131 19.13 4.53 10.77
N PHE A 132 17.90 4.96 10.46
CA PHE A 132 17.31 6.22 10.93
C PHE A 132 15.84 6.04 11.29
N ALA A 133 15.28 7.00 12.02
CA ALA A 133 13.85 7.04 12.32
C ALA A 133 13.34 8.47 12.14
N LEU A 134 12.11 8.60 11.63
CA LEU A 134 11.40 9.86 11.58
C LEU A 134 10.87 10.22 12.97
N THR A 135 11.00 11.48 13.34
CA THR A 135 10.44 12.03 14.58
C THR A 135 8.91 12.15 14.47
N ASP A 136 8.23 12.29 15.62
CA ASP A 136 6.78 12.51 15.64
C ASP A 136 6.37 13.78 14.87
N ALA A 137 7.18 14.83 14.93
CA ALA A 137 6.94 16.06 14.17
C ALA A 137 7.02 15.83 12.65
N GLU A 138 8.01 15.07 12.17
CA GLU A 138 8.13 14.70 10.77
C GLU A 138 7.01 13.78 10.32
N MET A 139 6.60 12.81 11.16
CA MET A 139 5.44 11.96 10.90
C MET A 139 4.16 12.80 10.75
N GLN A 140 3.96 13.82 11.58
CA GLN A 140 2.84 14.76 11.47
C GLN A 140 2.91 15.64 10.21
N GLN A 141 4.10 16.12 9.84
CA GLN A 141 4.29 16.87 8.61
C GLN A 141 3.94 16.03 7.37
N ILE A 142 4.33 14.76 7.36
CA ILE A 142 3.95 13.83 6.27
C ILE A 142 2.45 13.53 6.33
N ALA A 143 1.86 13.38 7.51
CA ALA A 143 0.42 13.16 7.67
C ALA A 143 -0.41 14.32 7.05
N ALA A 144 0.08 15.55 7.13
CA ALA A 144 -0.58 16.72 6.53
C ALA A 144 -0.57 16.74 4.99
N LEU A 145 0.17 15.83 4.33
CA LEU A 145 0.19 15.72 2.87
C LEU A 145 -0.97 14.87 2.32
N ASP A 146 -1.75 14.22 3.19
CA ASP A 146 -2.86 13.37 2.76
C ASP A 146 -3.93 14.18 2.02
N THR A 147 -4.22 13.78 0.80
CA THR A 147 -5.29 14.37 0.00
C THR A 147 -6.60 13.59 0.13
N GLY A 148 -6.55 12.40 0.70
CA GLY A 148 -7.68 11.45 0.76
C GLY A 148 -8.07 10.86 -0.59
N HIS A 149 -7.26 11.07 -1.64
CA HIS A 149 -7.57 10.64 -3.00
C HIS A 149 -6.46 9.79 -3.62
N SER A 150 -6.89 8.75 -4.36
CA SER A 150 -5.97 7.90 -5.13
C SER A 150 -5.20 8.71 -6.18
N CYS A 151 -3.89 8.46 -6.28
CA CYS A 151 -3.07 8.99 -7.37
C CYS A 151 -3.37 8.32 -8.72
N PHE A 152 -4.09 7.18 -8.72
CA PHE A 152 -4.40 6.38 -9.91
C PHE A 152 -5.89 6.40 -10.28
N GLY A 153 -6.64 7.32 -9.69
CA GLY A 153 -8.08 7.44 -9.87
C GLY A 153 -8.87 6.44 -9.01
N SER A 154 -10.17 6.68 -8.90
CA SER A 154 -11.09 5.81 -8.17
C SER A 154 -11.86 4.88 -9.13
N ARG A 155 -12.36 3.77 -8.59
CA ARG A 155 -13.22 2.80 -9.27
C ARG A 155 -14.51 2.62 -8.48
N ASP A 156 -15.05 3.72 -8.00
CA ASP A 156 -16.20 3.82 -7.09
C ASP A 156 -17.53 3.98 -7.81
N THR A 157 -17.52 4.12 -9.16
CA THR A 157 -18.73 4.15 -9.99
C THR A 157 -18.63 3.16 -11.14
N ALA A 158 -19.78 2.77 -11.69
CA ALA A 158 -19.84 1.84 -12.83
C ALA A 158 -19.08 2.39 -14.04
N GLU A 159 -19.23 3.69 -14.33
CA GLU A 159 -18.59 4.35 -15.47
C GLU A 159 -17.07 4.29 -15.36
N LYS A 160 -16.52 4.55 -14.15
CA LYS A 160 -15.07 4.47 -13.90
C LYS A 160 -14.54 3.04 -14.02
N VAL A 161 -15.33 2.05 -13.57
CA VAL A 161 -14.98 0.63 -13.74
C VAL A 161 -14.98 0.27 -15.21
N HIS A 162 -16.00 0.66 -16.00
CA HIS A 162 -16.05 0.42 -17.44
C HIS A 162 -14.85 1.04 -18.15
N ALA A 163 -14.57 2.33 -17.89
CA ALA A 163 -13.42 3.00 -18.51
C ALA A 163 -12.09 2.31 -18.18
N PHE A 164 -11.92 1.82 -16.95
CA PHE A 164 -10.73 1.06 -16.57
C PHE A 164 -10.64 -0.28 -17.32
N LEU A 165 -11.74 -1.02 -17.43
CA LEU A 165 -11.77 -2.31 -18.12
C LEU A 165 -11.52 -2.15 -19.62
N ASP A 166 -12.09 -1.13 -20.25
CA ASP A 166 -11.86 -0.80 -21.66
C ASP A 166 -10.38 -0.48 -21.92
N ALA A 167 -9.76 0.33 -21.04
CA ALA A 167 -8.34 0.62 -21.12
C ALA A 167 -7.48 -0.65 -20.89
N ALA A 168 -7.85 -1.50 -19.94
CA ALA A 168 -7.14 -2.76 -19.68
C ALA A 168 -7.24 -3.75 -20.85
N CYS A 169 -8.40 -3.86 -21.47
CA CYS A 169 -8.62 -4.72 -22.65
C CYS A 169 -7.90 -4.20 -23.91
N SER A 170 -7.65 -2.90 -24.01
CA SER A 170 -6.91 -2.30 -25.13
C SER A 170 -5.38 -2.48 -25.01
N TYR A 171 -4.87 -2.89 -23.87
CA TYR A 171 -3.45 -3.24 -23.68
C TYR A 171 -3.18 -4.58 -24.39
N GLN A 172 -2.67 -4.50 -25.59
CA GLN A 172 -2.09 -5.66 -26.27
C GLN A 172 -0.72 -5.94 -25.61
N VAL A 173 -0.58 -7.14 -25.06
CA VAL A 173 0.69 -7.67 -24.55
C VAL A 173 1.63 -7.96 -25.72
#